data_35d8db562b48b30357f694e5ecf66b92
#
_entry.id   35d8db562b48b30357f694e5ecf66b92
#
_cell.length_a   1.000
_cell.length_b   1.000
_cell.length_c   1.000
_cell.angle_alpha   90.00
_cell.angle_beta   90.00
_cell.angle_gamma   90.00
#
_symmetry.space_group_name_H-M   'P 1'
#
loop_
_entity.id
_entity.type
_entity.pdbx_description
1 polymer ?
#
loop_
_entity_poly.entity_id
_entity_poly.type
_entity_poly.pdbx_seq_one_letter_code
_entity_poly.pdbx_strand_id
1 'polypeptide(L)'
;HCFSYDNNKYITFLAKTNGTFNIGDDVVNSYMMFNNFHTGRDKSSILTTNISVWCSNTFLNAMKDNSQFKIGITHRVEYSSELDSLIKHKLETALRSNEEYKEQATTLDNKQIVENDLLKYFILVYNPKLLPSYEKEGAGYKALNSVEGSNLTQIKRCYGVWHDTIESNGKSFKLQNTGNNVRNDTYWKAFNCVTYNEDHLRGGSDNVSSRLKNNFFTNGKDNIKTKAMDTALELAVA
;
A
#
# COMPACT_ATOMS: atom_id res chain seq x y z
N HIS A 1 -7.52 7.27 -16.00
CA HIS A 1 -8.52 7.64 -14.98
C HIS A 1 -8.27 9.07 -14.51
N CYS A 2 -9.32 9.83 -14.24
CA CYS A 2 -9.26 11.18 -13.71
C CYS A 2 -10.13 11.26 -12.45
N PHE A 3 -9.58 11.84 -11.38
CA PHE A 3 -10.28 12.01 -10.10
C PHE A 3 -10.20 13.49 -9.71
N SER A 4 -11.30 14.04 -9.18
CA SER A 4 -11.28 15.34 -8.52
C SER A 4 -11.89 15.21 -7.13
N TYR A 5 -11.37 16.00 -6.18
CA TYR A 5 -11.88 16.01 -4.81
C TYR A 5 -11.68 17.40 -4.19
N ASP A 6 -12.32 17.63 -3.05
CA ASP A 6 -12.36 18.93 -2.35
C ASP A 6 -12.78 20.08 -3.27
N ASN A 7 -13.97 19.95 -3.89
CA ASN A 7 -14.53 20.94 -4.82
C ASN A 7 -13.56 21.32 -5.96
N ASN A 8 -12.93 20.31 -6.57
CA ASN A 8 -11.96 20.45 -7.66
C ASN A 8 -10.67 21.21 -7.31
N LYS A 9 -10.37 21.41 -6.03
CA LYS A 9 -9.06 21.94 -5.62
C LYS A 9 -7.91 21.01 -5.95
N TYR A 10 -8.22 19.73 -6.07
CA TYR A 10 -7.25 18.67 -6.37
C TYR A 10 -7.75 17.87 -7.55
N ILE A 11 -6.93 17.78 -8.59
CA ILE A 11 -7.19 16.97 -9.77
C ILE A 11 -6.04 15.99 -9.93
N THR A 12 -6.38 14.70 -10.04
CA THR A 12 -5.40 13.63 -10.24
C THR A 12 -5.72 12.88 -11.52
N PHE A 13 -4.74 12.78 -12.41
CA PHE A 13 -4.78 11.92 -13.59
C PHE A 13 -3.92 10.70 -13.37
N LEU A 14 -4.45 9.53 -13.67
CA LEU A 14 -3.75 8.26 -13.64
C LEU A 14 -3.65 7.71 -15.06
N ALA A 15 -2.46 7.72 -15.63
CA ALA A 15 -2.16 7.17 -16.94
C ALA A 15 -1.45 5.81 -16.78
N LYS A 16 -2.01 4.74 -17.37
CA LYS A 16 -1.35 3.44 -17.41
C LYS A 16 -0.12 3.55 -18.31
N THR A 17 1.00 3.06 -17.84
CA THR A 17 2.24 2.91 -18.62
C THR A 17 2.29 1.52 -19.26
N ASN A 18 3.29 1.29 -20.10
CA ASN A 18 3.52 -0.04 -20.69
C ASN A 18 4.18 -1.02 -19.70
N GLY A 19 4.49 -0.58 -18.47
CA GLY A 19 5.07 -1.41 -17.44
C GLY A 19 3.99 -2.28 -16.77
N THR A 20 3.80 -3.49 -17.26
CA THR A 20 3.00 -4.53 -16.61
C THR A 20 3.93 -5.68 -16.28
N PHE A 21 3.89 -6.20 -15.04
CA PHE A 21 4.65 -7.36 -14.63
C PHE A 21 3.82 -8.25 -13.72
N ASN A 22 4.22 -9.51 -13.62
CA ASN A 22 3.56 -10.49 -12.77
C ASN A 22 4.40 -10.77 -11.53
N ILE A 23 3.72 -10.95 -10.41
CA ILE A 23 4.26 -11.50 -9.16
C ILE A 23 3.47 -12.78 -8.91
N GLY A 24 4.06 -13.94 -9.17
CA GLY A 24 3.28 -15.16 -9.29
C GLY A 24 2.15 -15.00 -10.31
N ASP A 25 0.93 -15.27 -9.88
CA ASP A 25 -0.29 -15.09 -10.68
C ASP A 25 -0.93 -13.69 -10.52
N ASP A 26 -0.35 -12.82 -9.72
CA ASP A 26 -0.86 -11.46 -9.49
C ASP A 26 -0.32 -10.50 -10.56
N VAL A 27 -1.21 -9.84 -11.28
CA VAL A 27 -0.86 -8.87 -12.33
C VAL A 27 -0.72 -7.48 -11.73
N VAL A 28 0.47 -6.90 -11.85
CA VAL A 28 0.78 -5.54 -11.39
C VAL A 28 0.93 -4.62 -12.59
N ASN A 29 0.15 -3.54 -12.63
CA ASN A 29 0.21 -2.53 -13.67
C ASN A 29 0.92 -1.29 -13.14
N SER A 30 1.83 -0.74 -13.93
CA SER A 30 2.47 0.54 -13.62
C SER A 30 1.68 1.70 -14.19
N TYR A 31 1.56 2.75 -13.40
CA TYR A 31 0.86 3.97 -13.76
C TYR A 31 1.75 5.18 -13.49
N MET A 32 1.50 6.22 -14.27
CA MET A 32 2.00 7.56 -14.01
C MET A 32 0.85 8.39 -13.45
N MET A 33 1.09 9.05 -12.34
CA MET A 33 0.11 9.90 -11.69
C MET A 33 0.53 11.36 -11.77
N PHE A 34 -0.37 12.17 -12.26
CA PHE A 34 -0.24 13.61 -12.33
C PHE A 34 -1.22 14.23 -11.34
N ASN A 35 -0.71 15.00 -10.39
CA ASN A 35 -1.52 15.75 -9.46
C ASN A 35 -1.42 17.23 -9.78
N ASN A 36 -2.55 17.88 -9.93
CA ASN A 36 -2.65 19.31 -10.05
C ASN A 36 -3.42 19.88 -8.85
N PHE A 37 -2.83 20.87 -8.20
CA PHE A 37 -3.36 21.48 -6.98
C PHE A 37 -3.75 22.93 -7.25
N HIS A 38 -5.05 23.22 -7.20
CA HIS A 38 -5.59 24.58 -7.37
C HIS A 38 -5.69 25.35 -6.04
N THR A 39 -4.90 24.96 -5.04
CA THR A 39 -4.90 25.61 -3.71
C THR A 39 -4.03 26.86 -3.64
N GLY A 40 -3.15 27.06 -4.62
CA GLY A 40 -2.14 28.14 -4.62
C GLY A 40 -0.99 27.90 -3.63
N ARG A 41 -1.07 26.86 -2.79
CA ARG A 41 -0.06 26.52 -1.79
C ARG A 41 0.79 25.31 -2.20
N ASP A 42 0.19 24.38 -2.90
CA ASP A 42 0.81 23.12 -3.25
C ASP A 42 1.29 23.14 -4.71
N LYS A 43 2.40 22.46 -4.99
CA LYS A 43 2.98 22.32 -6.32
C LYS A 43 2.30 21.17 -7.05
N SER A 44 2.06 21.31 -8.35
CA SER A 44 1.72 20.16 -9.20
C SER A 44 2.81 19.12 -9.15
N SER A 45 2.45 17.83 -9.18
CA SER A 45 3.42 16.75 -9.05
C SER A 45 3.19 15.63 -10.06
N ILE A 46 4.27 15.00 -10.47
CA ILE A 46 4.28 13.79 -11.29
C ILE A 46 4.94 12.69 -10.45
N LEU A 47 4.28 11.54 -10.39
CA LEU A 47 4.73 10.37 -9.63
C LEU A 47 4.47 9.11 -10.45
N THR A 48 5.27 8.07 -10.24
CA THR A 48 4.94 6.73 -10.72
C THR A 48 4.33 5.91 -9.60
N THR A 49 3.47 4.97 -9.94
CA THR A 49 2.87 4.04 -9.00
C THR A 49 2.58 2.71 -9.67
N ASN A 50 2.73 1.63 -8.92
CA ASN A 50 2.39 0.28 -9.35
C ASN A 50 1.08 -0.13 -8.66
N ILE A 51 0.16 -0.71 -9.38
CA ILE A 51 -1.15 -1.13 -8.87
C ILE A 51 -1.38 -2.58 -9.28
N SER A 52 -1.54 -3.45 -8.29
CA SER A 52 -2.08 -4.77 -8.54
C SER A 52 -3.53 -4.65 -9.03
N VAL A 53 -3.95 -5.55 -9.92
CA VAL A 53 -5.32 -5.57 -10.44
C VAL A 53 -6.37 -5.64 -9.32
N TRP A 54 -6.00 -6.24 -8.18
CA TRP A 54 -6.87 -6.48 -7.03
C TRP A 54 -6.76 -5.44 -5.92
N CYS A 55 -5.70 -4.64 -5.92
CA CYS A 55 -5.41 -3.71 -4.83
C CYS A 55 -4.65 -2.49 -5.32
N SER A 56 -5.00 -1.29 -4.87
CA SER A 56 -4.30 -0.04 -5.19
C SER A 56 -3.02 0.12 -4.35
N ASN A 57 -2.16 -0.88 -4.38
CA ASN A 57 -1.15 -1.13 -3.35
C ASN A 57 0.05 -0.21 -3.27
N THR A 58 0.32 0.61 -4.25
CA THR A 58 1.72 1.00 -4.41
C THR A 58 1.96 2.47 -4.59
N PHE A 59 0.92 3.26 -4.57
CA PHE A 59 1.06 4.71 -4.59
C PHE A 59 1.98 5.23 -3.46
N LEU A 60 1.96 4.58 -2.31
CA LEU A 60 2.65 5.04 -1.12
C LEU A 60 4.14 4.64 -1.06
N ASN A 61 4.55 3.55 -1.70
CA ASN A 61 5.97 3.25 -1.83
C ASN A 61 6.68 4.25 -2.77
N ALA A 62 6.01 4.71 -3.81
CA ALA A 62 6.51 5.80 -4.65
C ALA A 62 6.62 7.15 -3.90
N MET A 63 5.96 7.28 -2.74
CA MET A 63 6.01 8.47 -1.88
C MET A 63 7.06 8.39 -0.76
N LYS A 64 7.70 7.24 -0.55
CA LYS A 64 8.65 7.01 0.55
C LYS A 64 9.83 7.96 0.53
N ASP A 65 10.32 8.27 -0.65
CA ASP A 65 11.42 9.20 -0.84
C ASP A 65 10.94 10.38 -1.68
N ASN A 66 10.20 11.27 -1.01
CA ASN A 66 9.46 12.37 -1.61
C ASN A 66 10.29 13.30 -2.51
N SER A 67 11.62 13.30 -2.39
CA SER A 67 12.48 14.22 -3.13
C SER A 67 12.94 13.66 -4.47
N GLN A 68 13.12 12.34 -4.59
CA GLN A 68 13.72 11.75 -5.79
C GLN A 68 12.70 11.55 -6.92
N PHE A 69 11.45 11.21 -6.60
CA PHE A 69 10.42 10.83 -7.57
C PHE A 69 9.34 11.90 -7.81
N LYS A 70 9.29 12.93 -6.97
CA LYS A 70 8.32 13.99 -7.08
C LYS A 70 8.88 15.16 -7.89
N ILE A 71 8.27 15.44 -9.03
CA ILE A 71 8.48 16.69 -9.75
C ILE A 71 7.45 17.68 -9.23
N GLY A 72 7.89 18.67 -8.45
CA GLY A 72 7.04 19.76 -8.03
C GLY A 72 7.15 20.92 -9.02
N ILE A 73 6.11 21.18 -9.80
CA ILE A 73 6.05 22.31 -10.73
C ILE A 73 5.19 23.40 -10.11
N THR A 74 5.75 24.59 -9.91
CA THR A 74 4.97 25.74 -9.49
C THR A 74 4.21 26.32 -10.70
N HIS A 75 2.99 26.80 -10.52
CA HIS A 75 2.18 27.40 -11.58
C HIS A 75 2.78 28.68 -12.20
N ARG A 76 3.92 29.14 -11.72
CA ARG A 76 4.64 30.33 -12.18
C ARG A 76 5.86 30.01 -13.06
N VAL A 77 6.18 28.73 -13.25
CA VAL A 77 7.33 28.32 -14.07
C VAL A 77 6.85 28.19 -15.50
N GLU A 78 7.47 28.95 -16.38
CA GLU A 78 7.31 28.78 -17.82
C GLU A 78 7.95 27.47 -18.28
N TYR A 79 7.40 26.87 -19.31
CA TYR A 79 7.96 25.66 -19.90
C TYR A 79 9.31 25.97 -20.54
N SER A 80 10.33 25.22 -20.15
CA SER A 80 11.69 25.37 -20.67
C SER A 80 12.32 24.01 -20.96
N SER A 81 13.40 24.00 -21.73
CA SER A 81 14.19 22.79 -22.04
C SER A 81 14.83 22.19 -20.78
N GLU A 82 15.17 23.01 -19.78
CA GLU A 82 15.66 22.56 -18.48
C GLU A 82 14.58 21.81 -17.70
N LEU A 83 13.35 22.32 -17.74
CA LEU A 83 12.20 21.64 -17.13
C LEU A 83 11.94 20.30 -17.81
N ASP A 84 12.02 20.24 -19.13
CA ASP A 84 11.86 19.00 -19.89
C ASP A 84 12.94 17.96 -19.53
N SER A 85 14.19 18.39 -19.42
CA SER A 85 15.30 17.56 -19.00
C SER A 85 15.14 17.04 -17.57
N LEU A 86 14.66 17.88 -16.64
CA LEU A 86 14.35 17.51 -15.27
C LEU A 86 13.22 16.48 -15.23
N ILE A 87 12.16 16.67 -16.01
CA ILE A 87 11.04 15.73 -16.11
C ILE A 87 11.53 14.35 -16.60
N LYS A 88 12.32 14.31 -17.67
CA LYS A 88 12.90 13.07 -18.22
C LYS A 88 13.74 12.34 -17.19
N HIS A 89 14.66 13.03 -16.55
CA HIS A 89 15.52 12.44 -15.52
C HIS A 89 14.71 11.86 -14.35
N LYS A 90 13.69 12.57 -13.89
CA LYS A 90 12.80 12.09 -12.82
C LYS A 90 11.96 10.89 -13.25
N LEU A 91 11.49 10.85 -14.50
CA LEU A 91 10.79 9.69 -15.04
C LEU A 91 11.68 8.46 -15.11
N GLU A 92 12.94 8.61 -15.57
CA GLU A 92 13.90 7.51 -15.57
C GLU A 92 14.19 6.98 -14.16
N THR A 93 14.30 7.88 -13.17
CA THR A 93 14.48 7.50 -11.77
C THR A 93 13.26 6.75 -11.25
N ALA A 94 12.07 7.20 -11.60
CA ALA A 94 10.82 6.56 -11.21
C ALA A 94 10.63 5.17 -11.87
N LEU A 95 11.09 4.99 -13.10
CA LEU A 95 11.07 3.68 -13.75
C LEU A 95 12.03 2.69 -13.05
N ARG A 96 13.20 3.15 -12.60
CA ARG A 96 14.11 2.31 -11.79
C ARG A 96 13.48 1.88 -10.47
N SER A 97 12.76 2.78 -9.79
CA SER A 97 12.02 2.42 -8.57
C SER A 97 10.96 1.33 -8.81
N ASN A 98 10.38 1.26 -10.01
CA ASN A 98 9.47 0.18 -10.35
C ASN A 98 10.17 -1.18 -10.44
N GLU A 99 11.41 -1.24 -10.91
CA GLU A 99 12.19 -2.48 -10.92
C GLU A 99 12.56 -2.91 -9.50
N GLU A 100 13.00 -1.99 -8.64
CA GLU A 100 13.27 -2.27 -7.23
C GLU A 100 12.02 -2.82 -6.51
N TYR A 101 10.86 -2.21 -6.75
CA TYR A 101 9.60 -2.71 -6.21
C TYR A 101 9.26 -4.12 -6.71
N LYS A 102 9.46 -4.39 -8.00
CA LYS A 102 9.26 -5.71 -8.60
C LYS A 102 10.17 -6.76 -7.96
N GLU A 103 11.45 -6.43 -7.73
CA GLU A 103 12.40 -7.30 -7.05
C GLU A 103 11.96 -7.60 -5.61
N GLN A 104 11.55 -6.58 -4.86
CA GLN A 104 11.01 -6.74 -3.51
C GLN A 104 9.78 -7.62 -3.49
N ALA A 105 8.80 -7.34 -4.35
CA ALA A 105 7.57 -8.12 -4.44
C ALA A 105 7.83 -9.58 -4.84
N THR A 106 8.77 -9.81 -5.77
CA THR A 106 9.19 -11.15 -6.17
C THR A 106 9.86 -11.89 -5.00
N THR A 107 10.69 -11.21 -4.22
CA THR A 107 11.30 -11.78 -3.01
C THR A 107 10.23 -12.24 -2.02
N LEU A 108 9.21 -11.42 -1.79
CA LEU A 108 8.11 -11.78 -0.90
C LEU A 108 7.25 -12.93 -1.43
N ASP A 109 7.05 -13.02 -2.75
CA ASP A 109 6.25 -14.09 -3.36
C ASP A 109 6.99 -15.43 -3.36
N ASN A 110 8.30 -15.43 -3.41
CA ASN A 110 9.13 -16.62 -3.32
C ASN A 110 9.26 -17.20 -1.91
N LYS A 111 8.82 -16.48 -0.88
CA LYS A 111 8.95 -16.91 0.51
C LYS A 111 7.58 -17.25 1.11
N GLN A 112 7.37 -18.52 1.40
CA GLN A 112 6.15 -18.97 2.08
C GLN A 112 6.08 -18.49 3.52
N ILE A 113 4.86 -18.30 4.03
CA ILE A 113 4.59 -17.90 5.39
C ILE A 113 3.62 -18.88 6.04
N VAL A 114 3.94 -19.34 7.24
CA VAL A 114 3.05 -20.18 8.06
C VAL A 114 2.19 -19.34 8.99
N GLU A 115 1.07 -19.87 9.47
CA GLU A 115 0.06 -19.12 10.22
C GLU A 115 0.62 -18.36 11.43
N ASN A 116 1.52 -18.96 12.19
CA ASN A 116 2.12 -18.29 13.36
C ASN A 116 2.96 -17.08 12.95
N ASP A 117 3.73 -17.18 11.87
CA ASP A 117 4.55 -16.08 11.36
C ASP A 117 3.69 -15.02 10.70
N LEU A 118 2.58 -15.40 10.07
CA LEU A 118 1.58 -14.49 9.54
C LEU A 118 1.00 -13.57 10.62
N LEU A 119 0.60 -14.16 11.75
CA LEU A 119 0.05 -13.38 12.87
C LEU A 119 1.12 -12.51 13.53
N LYS A 120 2.36 -13.01 13.69
CA LYS A 120 3.51 -12.20 14.14
C LYS A 120 3.76 -11.02 13.20
N TYR A 121 3.74 -11.25 11.90
CA TYR A 121 3.89 -10.20 10.90
C TYR A 121 2.83 -9.10 11.09
N PHE A 122 1.54 -9.44 11.18
CA PHE A 122 0.49 -8.45 11.39
C PHE A 122 0.65 -7.70 12.73
N ILE A 123 1.08 -8.39 13.80
CA ILE A 123 1.36 -7.76 15.09
C ILE A 123 2.51 -6.77 14.96
N LEU A 124 3.62 -7.14 14.33
CA LEU A 124 4.77 -6.27 14.11
C LEU A 124 4.42 -5.03 13.29
N VAL A 125 3.57 -5.18 12.29
CA VAL A 125 3.09 -4.05 11.47
C VAL A 125 2.25 -3.07 12.29
N TYR A 126 1.24 -3.57 13.02
CA TYR A 126 0.24 -2.72 13.67
C TYR A 126 0.55 -2.34 15.12
N ASN A 127 1.08 -3.27 15.90
CA ASN A 127 1.41 -3.03 17.30
C ASN A 127 2.47 -4.01 17.82
N PRO A 128 3.76 -3.75 17.60
CA PRO A 128 4.86 -4.62 18.05
C PRO A 128 4.85 -4.90 19.56
N LYS A 129 4.28 -3.98 20.36
CA LYS A 129 4.21 -4.14 21.82
C LYS A 129 3.31 -5.30 22.26
N LEU A 130 2.45 -5.81 21.39
CA LEU A 130 1.62 -6.97 21.69
C LEU A 130 2.38 -8.29 21.56
N LEU A 131 3.52 -8.32 20.87
CA LEU A 131 4.22 -9.58 20.54
C LEU A 131 4.58 -10.41 21.77
N PRO A 132 5.17 -9.84 22.87
CA PRO A 132 5.51 -10.65 24.05
C PRO A 132 4.28 -11.28 24.73
N SER A 133 3.16 -10.55 24.80
CA SER A 133 1.92 -11.07 25.38
C SER A 133 1.30 -12.14 24.49
N TYR A 134 1.31 -11.94 23.18
CA TYR A 134 0.83 -12.92 22.22
C TYR A 134 1.62 -14.25 22.28
N GLU A 135 2.94 -14.17 22.34
CA GLU A 135 3.81 -15.36 22.44
C GLU A 135 3.61 -16.11 23.75
N LYS A 136 3.37 -15.41 24.87
CA LYS A 136 3.07 -15.99 26.17
C LYS A 136 1.76 -16.79 26.15
N GLU A 137 0.77 -16.38 25.41
CA GLU A 137 -0.53 -17.06 25.27
C GLU A 137 -0.49 -18.28 24.32
N GLY A 138 0.68 -18.64 23.81
CA GLY A 138 0.90 -19.87 23.05
C GLY A 138 0.74 -19.77 21.55
N ALA A 139 0.73 -18.55 21.01
CA ALA A 139 0.61 -18.26 19.56
C ALA A 139 -0.71 -18.74 18.89
N GLY A 140 -0.91 -18.36 17.63
CA GLY A 140 -2.14 -18.68 16.86
C GLY A 140 -3.30 -17.72 17.11
N TYR A 141 -4.37 -17.87 16.32
CA TYR A 141 -5.50 -16.95 16.38
C TYR A 141 -6.23 -16.93 17.73
N LYS A 142 -6.21 -18.05 18.46
CA LYS A 142 -6.80 -18.11 19.82
C LYS A 142 -6.03 -17.21 20.80
N ALA A 143 -4.70 -17.22 20.74
CA ALA A 143 -3.86 -16.35 21.55
C ALA A 143 -4.14 -14.87 21.26
N LEU A 144 -4.40 -14.52 19.98
CA LEU A 144 -4.77 -13.16 19.59
C LEU A 144 -6.08 -12.69 20.24
N ASN A 145 -7.01 -13.59 20.56
CA ASN A 145 -8.25 -13.26 21.25
C ASN A 145 -8.09 -13.06 22.76
N SER A 146 -6.98 -13.53 23.34
CA SER A 146 -6.68 -13.44 24.77
C SER A 146 -5.85 -12.20 25.13
N VAL A 147 -5.30 -11.50 24.13
CA VAL A 147 -4.52 -10.27 24.35
C VAL A 147 -5.38 -9.02 24.17
N GLU A 148 -5.08 -7.99 24.95
CA GLU A 148 -5.70 -6.69 24.84
C GLU A 148 -4.70 -5.63 24.36
N GLY A 149 -5.14 -4.73 23.48
CA GLY A 149 -4.29 -3.65 23.01
C GLY A 149 -4.84 -2.88 21.83
N SER A 150 -4.20 -1.78 21.52
CA SER A 150 -4.56 -0.96 20.38
C SER A 150 -4.31 -1.69 19.06
N ASN A 151 -5.07 -1.35 18.03
CA ASN A 151 -4.97 -1.92 16.67
C ASN A 151 -5.29 -3.42 16.54
N LEU A 152 -5.77 -4.08 17.60
CA LEU A 152 -6.14 -5.49 17.55
C LEU A 152 -7.20 -5.77 16.47
N THR A 153 -8.16 -4.86 16.30
CA THR A 153 -9.16 -4.92 15.24
C THR A 153 -8.51 -4.95 13.85
N GLN A 154 -7.44 -4.20 13.62
CA GLN A 154 -6.74 -4.17 12.32
C GLN A 154 -6.02 -5.49 12.07
N ILE A 155 -5.35 -6.04 13.09
CA ILE A 155 -4.69 -7.34 13.01
C ILE A 155 -5.70 -8.44 12.67
N LYS A 156 -6.85 -8.49 13.38
CA LYS A 156 -7.93 -9.45 13.11
C LYS A 156 -8.54 -9.29 11.72
N ARG A 157 -8.68 -8.05 11.23
CA ARG A 157 -9.14 -7.79 9.87
C ARG A 157 -8.17 -8.31 8.83
N CYS A 158 -6.86 -8.07 8.98
CA CYS A 158 -5.86 -8.61 8.05
C CYS A 158 -5.89 -10.13 8.01
N TYR A 159 -6.02 -10.78 9.17
CA TYR A 159 -6.19 -12.24 9.25
C TYR A 159 -7.48 -12.69 8.54
N GLY A 160 -8.57 -11.97 8.73
CA GLY A 160 -9.82 -12.22 8.00
C GLY A 160 -9.67 -12.04 6.48
N VAL A 161 -8.96 -10.99 6.04
CA VAL A 161 -8.66 -10.78 4.61
C VAL A 161 -7.85 -11.94 4.04
N TRP A 162 -6.89 -12.48 4.80
CA TRP A 162 -6.12 -13.65 4.40
C TRP A 162 -6.99 -14.86 4.05
N HIS A 163 -8.08 -15.06 4.80
CA HIS A 163 -9.06 -16.12 4.61
C HIS A 163 -10.27 -15.71 3.76
N ASP A 164 -10.22 -14.56 3.07
CA ASP A 164 -11.34 -13.97 2.31
C ASP A 164 -12.63 -13.81 3.13
N THR A 165 -12.49 -13.56 4.42
CA THR A 165 -13.61 -13.40 5.36
C THR A 165 -13.42 -12.17 6.24
N ILE A 166 -14.52 -11.64 6.76
CA ILE A 166 -14.49 -10.59 7.79
C ILE A 166 -15.61 -10.87 8.79
N GLU A 167 -15.30 -10.72 10.06
CA GLU A 167 -16.29 -10.80 11.13
C GLU A 167 -16.76 -9.40 11.51
N SER A 168 -18.06 -9.21 11.52
CA SER A 168 -18.69 -7.98 11.99
C SER A 168 -20.00 -8.32 12.72
N ASN A 169 -20.15 -7.80 13.94
CA ASN A 169 -21.33 -8.02 14.78
C ASN A 169 -21.70 -9.52 14.95
N GLY A 170 -20.69 -10.38 15.13
CA GLY A 170 -20.88 -11.82 15.31
C GLY A 170 -21.31 -12.58 14.05
N LYS A 171 -21.24 -11.95 12.88
CA LYS A 171 -21.51 -12.60 11.59
C LYS A 171 -20.25 -12.59 10.74
N SER A 172 -20.02 -13.70 10.04
CA SER A 172 -18.94 -13.82 9.07
C SER A 172 -19.46 -13.47 7.67
N PHE A 173 -18.74 -12.61 6.97
CA PHE A 173 -19.03 -12.19 5.60
C PHE A 173 -17.85 -12.59 4.69
N LYS A 174 -18.17 -13.16 3.53
CA LYS A 174 -17.17 -13.45 2.52
C LYS A 174 -16.76 -12.16 1.82
N LEU A 175 -15.45 -11.89 1.78
CA LEU A 175 -14.90 -10.80 1.00
C LEU A 175 -14.82 -11.18 -0.49
N GLN A 176 -15.01 -10.19 -1.35
CA GLN A 176 -14.88 -10.34 -2.78
C GLN A 176 -13.74 -9.45 -3.29
N ASN A 177 -13.13 -9.87 -4.39
CA ASN A 177 -12.10 -9.08 -5.06
C ASN A 177 -10.87 -8.74 -4.19
N THR A 178 -10.50 -9.63 -3.26
CA THR A 178 -9.25 -9.49 -2.49
C THR A 178 -8.02 -9.85 -3.32
N GLY A 179 -8.21 -10.68 -4.36
CA GLY A 179 -7.15 -11.28 -5.16
C GLY A 179 -6.41 -12.44 -4.47
N ASN A 180 -6.80 -12.80 -3.24
CA ASN A 180 -6.08 -13.84 -2.48
C ASN A 180 -6.21 -15.24 -3.10
N ASN A 181 -7.24 -15.48 -3.90
CA ASN A 181 -7.46 -16.74 -4.61
C ASN A 181 -6.45 -17.00 -5.73
N VAL A 182 -5.72 -15.98 -6.18
CA VAL A 182 -4.65 -16.10 -7.20
C VAL A 182 -3.26 -15.97 -6.59
N ARG A 183 -3.14 -15.80 -5.28
CA ARG A 183 -1.87 -15.67 -4.57
C ARG A 183 -1.59 -16.90 -3.74
N ASN A 184 -0.36 -17.38 -3.80
CA ASN A 184 0.14 -18.40 -2.90
C ASN A 184 0.25 -17.87 -1.47
N ASP A 185 0.37 -18.78 -0.48
CA ASP A 185 0.51 -18.43 0.94
C ASP A 185 1.95 -17.94 1.23
N THR A 186 2.24 -16.72 0.80
CA THR A 186 3.54 -16.08 0.81
C THR A 186 3.50 -14.74 1.57
N TYR A 187 4.67 -14.16 1.85
CA TYR A 187 4.75 -12.80 2.39
C TYR A 187 4.14 -11.76 1.46
N TRP A 188 4.12 -12.01 0.14
CA TRP A 188 3.43 -11.15 -0.81
C TRP A 188 1.91 -11.11 -0.55
N LYS A 189 1.27 -12.27 -0.33
CA LYS A 189 -0.15 -12.32 0.06
C LYS A 189 -0.38 -11.64 1.40
N ALA A 190 0.49 -11.85 2.39
CA ALA A 190 0.38 -11.20 3.70
C ALA A 190 0.47 -9.67 3.61
N PHE A 191 1.40 -9.15 2.83
CA PHE A 191 1.51 -7.72 2.52
C PHE A 191 0.23 -7.18 1.87
N ASN A 192 -0.32 -7.90 0.91
CA ASN A 192 -1.57 -7.52 0.25
C ASN A 192 -2.78 -7.52 1.20
N CYS A 193 -2.81 -8.36 2.24
CA CYS A 193 -3.85 -8.30 3.27
C CYS A 193 -3.80 -6.99 4.06
N VAL A 194 -2.60 -6.51 4.41
CA VAL A 194 -2.44 -5.21 5.08
C VAL A 194 -2.91 -4.07 4.18
N THR A 195 -2.49 -4.07 2.92
CA THR A 195 -2.85 -3.01 1.98
C THR A 195 -4.34 -2.99 1.68
N TYR A 196 -4.98 -4.16 1.53
CA TYR A 196 -6.43 -4.27 1.38
C TYR A 196 -7.18 -3.73 2.61
N ASN A 197 -6.71 -4.06 3.82
CA ASN A 197 -7.30 -3.52 5.04
C ASN A 197 -7.22 -1.98 5.08
N GLU A 198 -6.08 -1.40 4.74
CA GLU A 198 -5.90 0.05 4.75
C GLU A 198 -6.75 0.75 3.67
N ASP A 199 -6.87 0.15 2.48
CA ASP A 199 -7.56 0.76 1.35
C ASP A 199 -9.08 0.60 1.42
N HIS A 200 -9.57 -0.52 1.95
CA HIS A 200 -10.97 -0.90 1.83
C HIS A 200 -11.71 -1.03 3.16
N LEU A 201 -11.02 -1.41 4.25
CA LEU A 201 -11.67 -1.72 5.53
C LEU A 201 -11.43 -0.68 6.63
N ARG A 202 -10.31 0.04 6.56
CA ARG A 202 -9.99 1.09 7.54
C ARG A 202 -10.62 2.40 7.13
N GLY A 203 -11.46 2.95 8.00
CA GLY A 203 -12.25 4.16 7.75
C GLY A 203 -13.62 3.85 7.18
N GLY A 204 -14.67 4.39 7.80
CA GLY A 204 -16.06 4.10 7.45
C GLY A 204 -16.35 4.25 5.96
N SER A 205 -17.30 3.49 5.47
CA SER A 205 -17.69 3.35 4.07
C SER A 205 -18.03 4.68 3.36
N ASP A 206 -18.31 5.74 4.11
CA ASP A 206 -18.98 6.92 3.59
C ASP A 206 -18.05 8.05 3.17
N ASN A 207 -16.72 7.92 3.33
CA ASN A 207 -15.80 9.01 3.00
C ASN A 207 -14.66 8.58 2.07
N VAL A 208 -15.01 8.32 0.82
CA VAL A 208 -14.05 8.04 -0.28
C VAL A 208 -13.02 9.16 -0.39
N SER A 209 -13.42 10.42 -0.23
CA SER A 209 -12.51 11.58 -0.28
C SER A 209 -11.48 11.56 0.85
N SER A 210 -11.87 11.18 2.07
CA SER A 210 -10.94 11.06 3.20
C SER A 210 -9.98 9.89 3.02
N ARG A 211 -10.45 8.75 2.48
CA ARG A 211 -9.57 7.61 2.15
C ARG A 211 -8.58 7.99 1.06
N LEU A 212 -9.02 8.60 -0.03
CA LEU A 212 -8.15 9.09 -1.09
C LEU A 212 -7.13 10.10 -0.54
N LYS A 213 -7.58 11.05 0.29
CA LYS A 213 -6.69 12.03 0.92
C LYS A 213 -5.64 11.36 1.80
N ASN A 214 -6.04 10.42 2.65
CA ASN A 214 -5.12 9.71 3.54
C ASN A 214 -4.16 8.81 2.75
N ASN A 215 -4.64 8.14 1.71
CA ASN A 215 -3.82 7.27 0.88
C ASN A 215 -2.86 8.05 -0.03
N PHE A 216 -3.26 9.22 -0.50
CA PHE A 216 -2.48 9.99 -1.48
C PHE A 216 -1.64 11.14 -0.88
N PHE A 217 -1.94 11.61 0.34
CA PHE A 217 -1.37 12.87 0.84
C PHE A 217 -0.83 12.85 2.26
N THR A 218 -0.93 11.73 3.00
CA THR A 218 -0.29 11.65 4.32
C THR A 218 1.22 11.44 4.14
N ASN A 219 1.99 12.33 4.74
CA ASN A 219 3.45 12.29 4.72
C ASN A 219 3.97 10.93 5.22
N GLY A 220 4.79 10.28 4.40
CA GLY A 220 5.17 8.87 4.48
C GLY A 220 5.97 8.39 5.69
N LYS A 221 6.17 9.18 6.75
CA LYS A 221 6.97 8.75 7.92
C LYS A 221 6.29 7.69 8.79
N ASP A 222 4.93 7.61 8.76
CA ASP A 222 4.17 6.63 9.56
C ASP A 222 3.23 5.77 8.70
N ASN A 223 3.58 5.55 7.44
CA ASN A 223 2.70 4.82 6.56
C ASN A 223 2.76 3.32 6.86
N ILE A 224 1.62 2.78 7.29
CA ILE A 224 1.47 1.36 7.60
C ILE A 224 1.87 0.45 6.43
N LYS A 225 1.58 0.82 5.19
CA LYS A 225 1.94 0.01 4.01
C LYS A 225 3.45 -0.05 3.79
N THR A 226 4.13 1.07 4.03
CA THR A 226 5.60 1.12 4.00
C THR A 226 6.19 0.22 5.06
N LYS A 227 5.74 0.37 6.32
CA LYS A 227 6.16 -0.49 7.41
C LYS A 227 5.85 -1.96 7.13
N ALA A 228 4.70 -2.25 6.52
CA ALA A 228 4.33 -3.61 6.14
C ALA A 228 5.30 -4.22 5.12
N MET A 229 5.69 -3.45 4.09
CA MET A 229 6.69 -3.90 3.11
C MET A 229 8.04 -4.18 3.78
N ASP A 230 8.54 -3.23 4.58
CA ASP A 230 9.83 -3.36 5.26
C ASP A 230 9.85 -4.56 6.20
N THR A 231 8.81 -4.69 7.05
CA THR A 231 8.66 -5.82 7.98
C THR A 231 8.56 -7.16 7.23
N ALA A 232 7.83 -7.20 6.10
CA ALA A 232 7.73 -8.41 5.30
C ALA A 232 9.10 -8.81 4.70
N LEU A 233 9.85 -7.85 4.18
CA LEU A 233 11.20 -8.07 3.63
C LEU A 233 12.17 -8.54 4.72
N GLU A 234 12.18 -7.91 5.89
CA GLU A 234 13.00 -8.34 7.03
C GLU A 234 12.74 -9.79 7.42
N LEU A 235 11.45 -10.17 7.53
CA LEU A 235 11.07 -11.54 7.91
C LEU A 235 11.28 -12.56 6.78
N ALA A 236 11.16 -12.15 5.52
CA ALA A 236 11.35 -13.05 4.38
C ALA A 236 12.82 -13.44 4.18
N VAL A 237 13.78 -12.63 4.63
CA VAL A 237 15.23 -12.89 4.49
C VAL A 237 15.87 -13.43 5.76
N ALA A 238 15.16 -13.43 6.89
CA ALA A 238 15.59 -14.04 8.15
C ALA A 238 15.46 -15.56 8.11
#